data_0de8bac1d28de9edaeb506afc0849dba
#
_entry.id   0de8bac1d28de9edaeb506afc0849dba
#
_cell.length_a   1.000
_cell.length_b   1.000
_cell.length_c   1.000
_cell.angle_alpha   90.00
_cell.angle_beta   90.00
_cell.angle_gamma   90.00
#
_symmetry.space_group_name_H-M   'P 1'
#
loop_
_entity.id
_entity.type
_entity.pdbx_description
1 polymer ?
#
loop_
_entity_poly.entity_id
_entity_poly.type
_entity_poly.pdbx_seq_one_letter_code
_entity_poly.pdbx_strand_id
1 'polypeptide(L)'
;MSVVDSLLRAREAYERREWVAAFEALSGTDADLLRAEDFTRLATAAQLTGRTNDGIQAMQRAYQLNLDAGAVTAAARCAFWLAMTLLNSGEAAVGSGWVARAQRLLADLPGEVVEHGYVWVAVLHRHLAAGEFGELAACADHVTEIGRRFEVPELIAMGLSVQGRVAIYAGRVRAGLELLDEAMAAVAAGEVSTLFAGEIYCSLVEACQEVADFARMEQWTLALTTWCADQPGLVPFTGQCAVHRGQLMQVHGAYDAALAEFESALGRYVAAGTVAPAGLAQAERGDVLRLRGAYAEADDAYAAAVGFGHDPQPGLALLWADRGRHAAALATVRRLVAETPDPVPRCRVLPAAVDILLASGEPAEAVELSAELHTIATGFGCAALRAAAARAAGCVAVARGEPAVAVGELRRAARLWSALDAPYETARCRADLGRAMRALGDENSARLEFAAAHAVFTRLGAAPAAAEVARLLTPALPGGLTEREAEVLRLVAAGRSNPQIARELVVSEKTVARHLSNIFGKLEVGSRTAAAAFAFEHNLT
;
A
#
# COMPACT_ATOMS: atom_id res chain seq x y z
N MET A 1 2.41 -48.27 -20.53
CA MET A 1 3.02 -47.70 -19.31
C MET A 1 2.29 -48.30 -18.14
N SER A 2 2.98 -48.88 -17.15
CA SER A 2 2.28 -49.48 -16.02
C SER A 2 1.68 -48.40 -15.12
N VAL A 3 0.58 -48.71 -14.44
CA VAL A 3 -0.05 -47.79 -13.47
C VAL A 3 0.95 -47.38 -12.37
N VAL A 4 1.82 -48.32 -11.98
CA VAL A 4 2.90 -48.09 -11.00
C VAL A 4 3.88 -47.04 -11.49
N ASP A 5 4.29 -47.08 -12.77
CA ASP A 5 5.20 -46.07 -13.36
C ASP A 5 4.55 -44.69 -13.45
N SER A 6 3.22 -44.64 -13.62
CA SER A 6 2.46 -43.37 -13.65
C SER A 6 2.41 -42.73 -12.26
N LEU A 7 2.14 -43.50 -11.21
CA LEU A 7 2.11 -43.03 -9.83
C LEU A 7 3.49 -42.55 -9.33
N LEU A 8 4.55 -43.30 -9.69
CA LEU A 8 5.91 -42.88 -9.33
C LEU A 8 6.25 -41.52 -9.94
N ARG A 9 5.93 -41.31 -11.22
CA ARG A 9 6.15 -40.01 -11.88
C ARG A 9 5.30 -38.90 -11.28
N ALA A 10 4.08 -39.17 -10.90
CA ALA A 10 3.22 -38.21 -10.23
C ALA A 10 3.81 -37.76 -8.88
N ARG A 11 4.34 -38.68 -8.10
CA ARG A 11 5.03 -38.40 -6.83
C ARG A 11 6.33 -37.61 -7.07
N GLU A 12 7.13 -37.99 -8.07
CA GLU A 12 8.33 -37.28 -8.45
C GLU A 12 8.05 -35.83 -8.93
N ALA A 13 6.98 -35.61 -9.70
CA ALA A 13 6.54 -34.30 -10.11
C ALA A 13 6.16 -33.42 -8.90
N TYR A 14 5.47 -34.03 -7.91
CA TYR A 14 5.14 -33.34 -6.66
C TYR A 14 6.41 -32.92 -5.88
N GLU A 15 7.37 -33.81 -5.72
CA GLU A 15 8.63 -33.51 -5.03
C GLU A 15 9.47 -32.44 -5.76
N ARG A 16 9.37 -32.37 -7.09
CA ARG A 16 10.01 -31.32 -7.91
C ARG A 16 9.22 -30.01 -7.96
N ARG A 17 8.08 -29.91 -7.25
CA ARG A 17 7.17 -28.75 -7.25
C ARG A 17 6.57 -28.44 -8.64
N GLU A 18 6.44 -29.44 -9.49
CA GLU A 18 5.76 -29.36 -10.78
C GLU A 18 4.26 -29.58 -10.57
N TRP A 19 3.61 -28.59 -9.92
CA TRP A 19 2.26 -28.73 -9.35
C TRP A 19 1.19 -29.14 -10.36
N VAL A 20 1.23 -28.56 -11.58
CA VAL A 20 0.28 -28.89 -12.65
C VAL A 20 0.44 -30.36 -13.09
N ALA A 21 1.68 -30.78 -13.34
CA ALA A 21 1.96 -32.15 -13.75
C ALA A 21 1.59 -33.16 -12.65
N ALA A 22 1.88 -32.84 -11.38
CA ALA A 22 1.49 -33.69 -10.25
C ALA A 22 -0.04 -33.79 -10.13
N PHE A 23 -0.77 -32.70 -10.26
CA PHE A 23 -2.22 -32.68 -10.23
C PHE A 23 -2.81 -33.53 -11.38
N GLU A 24 -2.39 -33.29 -12.62
CA GLU A 24 -2.90 -34.00 -13.80
C GLU A 24 -2.63 -35.52 -13.72
N ALA A 25 -1.44 -35.89 -13.28
CA ALA A 25 -1.08 -37.30 -13.15
C ALA A 25 -1.85 -38.02 -12.03
N LEU A 26 -2.02 -37.38 -10.85
CA LEU A 26 -2.77 -37.94 -9.73
C LEU A 26 -4.27 -37.98 -10.01
N SER A 27 -4.86 -36.89 -10.56
CA SER A 27 -6.29 -36.83 -10.88
C SER A 27 -6.71 -37.77 -12.02
N GLY A 28 -5.79 -38.05 -12.94
CA GLY A 28 -6.00 -39.03 -14.02
C GLY A 28 -5.82 -40.50 -13.62
N THR A 29 -5.42 -40.76 -12.36
CA THR A 29 -5.23 -42.13 -11.85
C THR A 29 -6.54 -42.61 -11.22
N ASP A 30 -6.84 -43.91 -11.39
CA ASP A 30 -8.00 -44.55 -10.76
C ASP A 30 -7.93 -44.39 -9.23
N ALA A 31 -9.01 -43.85 -8.66
CA ALA A 31 -9.11 -43.51 -7.23
C ALA A 31 -8.87 -44.72 -6.30
N ASP A 32 -9.21 -45.93 -6.74
CA ASP A 32 -9.03 -47.17 -5.97
C ASP A 32 -7.55 -47.58 -5.86
N LEU A 33 -6.68 -47.01 -6.68
CA LEU A 33 -5.23 -47.24 -6.67
C LEU A 33 -4.46 -46.21 -5.83
N LEU A 34 -5.12 -45.12 -5.46
CA LEU A 34 -4.52 -44.03 -4.68
C LEU A 34 -4.62 -44.33 -3.18
N ARG A 35 -3.52 -44.07 -2.46
CA ARG A 35 -3.47 -44.13 -0.99
C ARG A 35 -3.81 -42.78 -0.39
N ALA A 36 -4.07 -42.72 0.90
CA ALA A 36 -4.34 -41.46 1.63
C ALA A 36 -3.28 -40.38 1.38
N GLU A 37 -2.01 -40.75 1.35
CA GLU A 37 -0.90 -39.83 1.04
C GLU A 37 -0.96 -39.27 -0.39
N ASP A 38 -1.40 -40.07 -1.38
CA ASP A 38 -1.53 -39.62 -2.76
C ASP A 38 -2.68 -38.61 -2.89
N PHE A 39 -3.78 -38.82 -2.17
CA PHE A 39 -4.87 -37.86 -2.07
C PHE A 39 -4.44 -36.58 -1.35
N THR A 40 -3.57 -36.64 -0.35
CA THR A 40 -2.98 -35.43 0.29
C THR A 40 -2.11 -34.69 -0.70
N ARG A 41 -1.26 -35.37 -1.49
CA ARG A 41 -0.45 -34.71 -2.54
C ARG A 41 -1.35 -34.09 -3.63
N LEU A 42 -2.39 -34.83 -4.05
CA LEU A 42 -3.38 -34.32 -5.01
C LEU A 42 -4.06 -33.03 -4.48
N ALA A 43 -4.48 -33.06 -3.22
CA ALA A 43 -5.11 -31.90 -2.59
C ALA A 43 -4.18 -30.68 -2.54
N THR A 44 -2.92 -30.89 -2.16
CA THR A 44 -1.92 -29.81 -2.13
C THR A 44 -1.64 -29.27 -3.53
N ALA A 45 -1.45 -30.14 -4.53
CA ALA A 45 -1.22 -29.73 -5.92
C ALA A 45 -2.44 -28.98 -6.50
N ALA A 46 -3.66 -29.44 -6.17
CA ALA A 46 -4.90 -28.78 -6.55
C ALA A 46 -4.99 -27.37 -5.95
N GLN A 47 -4.71 -27.20 -4.67
CA GLN A 47 -4.71 -25.91 -3.99
C GLN A 47 -3.67 -24.95 -4.58
N LEU A 48 -2.44 -25.44 -4.81
CA LEU A 48 -1.36 -24.63 -5.38
C LEU A 48 -1.58 -24.25 -6.86
N THR A 49 -2.45 -24.98 -7.56
CA THR A 49 -2.87 -24.65 -8.94
C THR A 49 -4.23 -23.95 -9.02
N GLY A 50 -4.79 -23.47 -7.89
CA GLY A 50 -6.05 -22.73 -7.84
C GLY A 50 -7.32 -23.58 -7.98
N ARG A 51 -7.21 -24.90 -7.89
CA ARG A 51 -8.32 -25.88 -8.00
C ARG A 51 -8.87 -26.23 -6.61
N THR A 52 -9.34 -25.21 -5.89
CA THR A 52 -9.71 -25.33 -4.46
C THR A 52 -10.74 -26.44 -4.19
N ASN A 53 -11.78 -26.55 -5.02
CA ASN A 53 -12.82 -27.56 -4.83
C ASN A 53 -12.29 -29.00 -5.01
N ASP A 54 -11.43 -29.22 -6.01
CA ASP A 54 -10.79 -30.52 -6.23
C ASP A 54 -9.88 -30.86 -5.03
N GLY A 55 -9.18 -29.85 -4.51
CA GLY A 55 -8.34 -29.98 -3.31
C GLY A 55 -9.14 -30.40 -2.07
N ILE A 56 -10.30 -29.77 -1.84
CA ILE A 56 -11.19 -30.11 -0.72
C ILE A 56 -11.68 -31.55 -0.86
N GLN A 57 -12.13 -31.97 -2.04
CA GLN A 57 -12.61 -33.35 -2.26
C GLN A 57 -11.51 -34.39 -2.05
N ALA A 58 -10.31 -34.12 -2.57
CA ALA A 58 -9.16 -35.00 -2.38
C ALA A 58 -8.76 -35.12 -0.90
N MET A 59 -8.73 -33.99 -0.18
CA MET A 59 -8.40 -33.98 1.25
C MET A 59 -9.47 -34.68 2.11
N GLN A 60 -10.75 -34.55 1.75
CA GLN A 60 -11.83 -35.29 2.40
C GLN A 60 -11.67 -36.80 2.18
N ARG A 61 -11.25 -37.22 0.99
CA ARG A 61 -10.98 -38.63 0.70
C ARG A 61 -9.79 -39.15 1.51
N ALA A 62 -8.69 -38.36 1.57
CA ALA A 62 -7.54 -38.70 2.42
C ALA A 62 -7.94 -38.85 3.89
N TYR A 63 -8.75 -37.90 4.39
CA TYR A 63 -9.29 -37.94 5.75
C TYR A 63 -10.03 -39.23 6.03
N GLN A 64 -10.96 -39.64 5.15
CA GLN A 64 -11.75 -40.84 5.34
C GLN A 64 -10.87 -42.12 5.32
N LEU A 65 -9.95 -42.22 4.37
CA LEU A 65 -9.02 -43.35 4.30
C LEU A 65 -8.15 -43.49 5.56
N ASN A 66 -7.69 -42.37 6.12
CA ASN A 66 -6.93 -42.38 7.37
C ASN A 66 -7.78 -42.80 8.57
N LEU A 67 -9.06 -42.40 8.63
CA LEU A 67 -9.98 -42.86 9.67
C LEU A 67 -10.22 -44.39 9.58
N ASP A 68 -10.50 -44.88 8.38
CA ASP A 68 -10.78 -46.29 8.14
C ASP A 68 -9.55 -47.17 8.49
N ALA A 69 -8.35 -46.63 8.33
CA ALA A 69 -7.09 -47.26 8.70
C ALA A 69 -6.72 -47.09 10.19
N GLY A 70 -7.49 -46.32 10.98
CA GLY A 70 -7.17 -46.04 12.37
C GLY A 70 -5.97 -45.06 12.55
N ALA A 71 -5.53 -44.37 11.48
CA ALA A 71 -4.42 -43.41 11.49
C ALA A 71 -4.91 -42.05 11.99
N VAL A 72 -5.19 -41.93 13.30
CA VAL A 72 -5.87 -40.79 13.93
C VAL A 72 -5.11 -39.46 13.71
N THR A 73 -3.79 -39.44 13.86
CA THR A 73 -2.96 -38.24 13.68
C THR A 73 -2.98 -37.78 12.23
N ALA A 74 -2.87 -38.69 11.26
CA ALA A 74 -2.96 -38.38 9.84
C ALA A 74 -4.37 -37.82 9.46
N ALA A 75 -5.44 -38.42 10.05
CA ALA A 75 -6.78 -37.89 9.88
C ALA A 75 -6.93 -36.47 10.46
N ALA A 76 -6.35 -36.21 11.64
CA ALA A 76 -6.34 -34.87 12.25
C ALA A 76 -5.58 -33.84 11.37
N ARG A 77 -4.47 -34.26 10.74
CA ARG A 77 -3.73 -33.44 9.78
C ARG A 77 -4.56 -33.11 8.53
N CYS A 78 -5.31 -34.07 7.99
CA CYS A 78 -6.24 -33.79 6.89
C CYS A 78 -7.36 -32.85 7.31
N ALA A 79 -7.91 -32.99 8.51
CA ALA A 79 -8.95 -32.11 9.06
C ALA A 79 -8.41 -30.67 9.27
N PHE A 80 -7.16 -30.55 9.69
CA PHE A 80 -6.46 -29.24 9.76
C PHE A 80 -6.39 -28.56 8.40
N TRP A 81 -5.92 -29.23 7.35
CA TRP A 81 -5.82 -28.62 6.02
C TRP A 81 -7.18 -28.29 5.42
N LEU A 82 -8.22 -29.08 5.67
CA LEU A 82 -9.61 -28.75 5.32
C LEU A 82 -10.07 -27.49 6.04
N ALA A 83 -9.77 -27.37 7.32
CA ALA A 83 -10.09 -26.16 8.09
C ALA A 83 -9.40 -24.92 7.52
N MET A 84 -8.09 -24.99 7.26
CA MET A 84 -7.31 -23.89 6.68
C MET A 84 -7.86 -23.44 5.34
N THR A 85 -8.09 -24.38 4.42
CA THR A 85 -8.63 -24.09 3.09
C THR A 85 -9.98 -23.38 3.16
N LEU A 86 -10.90 -23.86 4.02
CA LEU A 86 -12.25 -23.31 4.17
C LEU A 86 -12.24 -21.95 4.88
N LEU A 87 -11.43 -21.77 5.91
CA LEU A 87 -11.27 -20.48 6.59
C LEU A 87 -10.74 -19.41 5.63
N ASN A 88 -9.71 -19.75 4.83
CA ASN A 88 -9.14 -18.84 3.83
C ASN A 88 -10.10 -18.56 2.66
N SER A 89 -11.05 -19.44 2.39
CA SER A 89 -12.12 -19.23 1.40
C SER A 89 -13.34 -18.46 1.95
N GLY A 90 -13.30 -18.02 3.21
CA GLY A 90 -14.41 -17.31 3.86
C GLY A 90 -15.53 -18.20 4.40
N GLU A 91 -15.39 -19.54 4.33
CA GLU A 91 -16.36 -20.50 4.86
C GLU A 91 -16.12 -20.78 6.36
N ALA A 92 -16.15 -19.73 7.17
CA ALA A 92 -15.74 -19.75 8.58
C ALA A 92 -16.50 -20.79 9.43
N ALA A 93 -17.80 -20.98 9.21
CA ALA A 93 -18.60 -21.95 9.97
C ALA A 93 -18.16 -23.38 9.69
N VAL A 94 -17.95 -23.76 8.42
CA VAL A 94 -17.55 -25.10 8.02
C VAL A 94 -16.10 -25.36 8.44
N GLY A 95 -15.21 -24.38 8.23
CA GLY A 95 -13.81 -24.44 8.67
C GLY A 95 -13.70 -24.66 10.18
N SER A 96 -14.46 -23.90 10.99
CA SER A 96 -14.52 -24.08 12.45
C SER A 96 -15.02 -25.49 12.85
N GLY A 97 -15.95 -26.06 12.09
CA GLY A 97 -16.40 -27.44 12.27
C GLY A 97 -15.28 -28.47 12.09
N TRP A 98 -14.40 -28.26 11.10
CA TRP A 98 -13.23 -29.10 10.88
C TRP A 98 -12.16 -28.92 11.97
N VAL A 99 -11.95 -27.69 12.49
CA VAL A 99 -11.09 -27.47 13.66
C VAL A 99 -11.59 -28.29 14.86
N ALA A 100 -12.87 -28.17 15.20
CA ALA A 100 -13.45 -28.92 16.32
C ALA A 100 -13.35 -30.43 16.11
N ARG A 101 -13.44 -30.90 14.86
CA ARG A 101 -13.29 -32.35 14.53
C ARG A 101 -11.85 -32.81 14.73
N ALA A 102 -10.85 -32.02 14.29
CA ALA A 102 -9.45 -32.32 14.53
C ALA A 102 -9.12 -32.33 16.03
N GLN A 103 -9.62 -31.37 16.81
CA GLN A 103 -9.46 -31.34 18.27
C GLN A 103 -10.02 -32.61 18.94
N ARG A 104 -11.21 -33.06 18.55
CA ARG A 104 -11.79 -34.29 19.11
C ARG A 104 -10.97 -35.54 18.79
N LEU A 105 -10.42 -35.66 17.57
CA LEU A 105 -9.56 -36.76 17.19
C LEU A 105 -8.31 -36.87 18.08
N LEU A 106 -7.73 -35.74 18.45
CA LEU A 106 -6.52 -35.65 19.24
C LEU A 106 -6.78 -35.77 20.76
N ALA A 107 -8.01 -35.48 21.22
CA ALA A 107 -8.36 -35.47 22.64
C ALA A 107 -8.22 -36.86 23.32
N ASP A 108 -8.41 -37.92 22.56
CA ASP A 108 -8.33 -39.31 23.07
C ASP A 108 -6.91 -39.92 23.03
N LEU A 109 -5.92 -39.13 22.56
CA LEU A 109 -4.54 -39.60 22.50
C LEU A 109 -3.86 -39.53 23.87
N PRO A 110 -3.00 -40.53 24.23
CA PRO A 110 -2.39 -40.62 25.56
C PRO A 110 -1.32 -39.57 25.83
N GLY A 111 -1.02 -38.71 24.89
CA GLY A 111 -0.02 -37.63 25.01
C GLY A 111 -0.11 -36.61 23.90
N GLU A 112 0.67 -35.54 24.04
CA GLU A 112 0.75 -34.50 23.03
C GLU A 112 1.52 -35.01 21.80
N VAL A 113 1.00 -34.71 20.61
CA VAL A 113 1.61 -35.02 19.31
C VAL A 113 1.73 -33.72 18.49
N VAL A 114 2.57 -33.75 17.48
CA VAL A 114 2.84 -32.57 16.62
C VAL A 114 1.57 -31.98 15.97
N GLU A 115 0.56 -32.81 15.72
CA GLU A 115 -0.72 -32.41 15.14
C GLU A 115 -1.49 -31.41 16.01
N HIS A 116 -1.26 -31.40 17.33
CA HIS A 116 -1.81 -30.33 18.19
C HIS A 116 -1.32 -28.97 17.74
N GLY A 117 -0.04 -28.82 17.37
CA GLY A 117 0.52 -27.56 16.86
C GLY A 117 -0.18 -27.09 15.57
N TYR A 118 -0.41 -28.00 14.63
CA TYR A 118 -1.16 -27.66 13.41
C TYR A 118 -2.61 -27.26 13.71
N VAL A 119 -3.28 -27.96 14.60
CA VAL A 119 -4.65 -27.59 15.01
C VAL A 119 -4.66 -26.20 15.67
N TRP A 120 -3.64 -25.88 16.47
CA TRP A 120 -3.50 -24.53 17.03
C TRP A 120 -3.28 -23.44 15.97
N VAL A 121 -2.57 -23.74 14.86
CA VAL A 121 -2.50 -22.81 13.71
C VAL A 121 -3.89 -22.54 13.14
N ALA A 122 -4.75 -23.56 12.99
CA ALA A 122 -6.13 -23.35 12.52
C ALA A 122 -7.00 -22.59 13.54
N VAL A 123 -6.79 -22.80 14.84
CA VAL A 123 -7.43 -22.01 15.91
C VAL A 123 -7.03 -20.54 15.80
N LEU A 124 -5.74 -20.26 15.59
CA LEU A 124 -5.19 -18.92 15.39
C LEU A 124 -5.84 -18.23 14.18
N HIS A 125 -5.94 -18.90 13.02
CA HIS A 125 -6.62 -18.38 11.83
C HIS A 125 -8.11 -18.09 12.10
N ARG A 126 -8.77 -18.91 12.89
CA ARG A 126 -10.16 -18.68 13.29
C ARG A 126 -10.30 -17.40 14.14
N HIS A 127 -9.43 -17.18 15.12
CA HIS A 127 -9.42 -15.94 15.93
C HIS A 127 -9.12 -14.73 15.07
N LEU A 128 -8.18 -14.86 14.11
CA LEU A 128 -7.86 -13.79 13.17
C LEU A 128 -9.10 -13.42 12.31
N ALA A 129 -9.79 -14.43 11.75
CA ALA A 129 -10.99 -14.22 10.95
C ALA A 129 -12.16 -13.64 11.75
N ALA A 130 -12.23 -13.93 13.07
CA ALA A 130 -13.24 -13.38 13.98
C ALA A 130 -12.85 -11.99 14.55
N GLY A 131 -11.62 -11.51 14.32
CA GLY A 131 -11.13 -10.24 14.89
C GLY A 131 -10.80 -10.33 16.39
N GLU A 132 -10.56 -11.53 16.92
CA GLU A 132 -10.30 -11.81 18.34
C GLU A 132 -8.80 -11.73 18.64
N PHE A 133 -8.21 -10.53 18.48
CA PHE A 133 -6.76 -10.32 18.55
C PHE A 133 -6.13 -10.60 19.94
N GLY A 134 -6.91 -10.54 21.02
CA GLY A 134 -6.42 -10.79 22.38
C GLY A 134 -5.88 -12.21 22.60
N GLU A 135 -6.44 -13.20 21.91
CA GLU A 135 -6.08 -14.61 22.04
C GLU A 135 -4.90 -15.02 21.12
N LEU A 136 -4.58 -14.21 20.12
CA LEU A 136 -3.58 -14.53 19.10
C LEU A 136 -2.18 -14.74 19.66
N ALA A 137 -1.77 -13.93 20.62
CA ALA A 137 -0.43 -14.03 21.23
C ALA A 137 -0.25 -15.39 21.93
N ALA A 138 -1.20 -15.78 22.78
CA ALA A 138 -1.16 -17.04 23.50
C ALA A 138 -1.20 -18.26 22.54
N CYS A 139 -2.02 -18.18 21.48
CA CYS A 139 -2.06 -19.23 20.46
C CYS A 139 -0.71 -19.34 19.73
N ALA A 140 -0.10 -18.22 19.34
CA ALA A 140 1.17 -18.20 18.63
C ALA A 140 2.33 -18.74 19.51
N ASP A 141 2.34 -18.39 20.79
CA ASP A 141 3.32 -18.92 21.76
C ASP A 141 3.20 -20.44 21.85
N HIS A 142 1.96 -20.95 21.92
CA HIS A 142 1.72 -22.38 22.02
C HIS A 142 2.12 -23.15 20.73
N VAL A 143 1.84 -22.58 19.55
CA VAL A 143 2.31 -23.13 18.26
C VAL A 143 3.83 -23.22 18.22
N THR A 144 4.52 -22.14 18.64
CA THR A 144 5.99 -22.08 18.67
C THR A 144 6.56 -23.09 19.66
N GLU A 145 5.94 -23.26 20.84
CA GLU A 145 6.37 -24.21 21.87
C GLU A 145 6.28 -25.65 21.37
N ILE A 146 5.14 -26.03 20.75
CA ILE A 146 4.98 -27.36 20.15
C ILE A 146 5.99 -27.55 19.02
N GLY A 147 6.16 -26.56 18.13
CA GLY A 147 7.14 -26.61 17.07
C GLY A 147 8.56 -26.87 17.57
N ARG A 148 8.98 -26.21 18.64
CA ARG A 148 10.30 -26.44 19.29
C ARG A 148 10.40 -27.82 19.92
N ARG A 149 9.35 -28.27 20.63
CA ARG A 149 9.32 -29.58 21.29
C ARG A 149 9.46 -30.75 20.31
N PHE A 150 8.81 -30.65 19.15
CA PHE A 150 8.81 -31.70 18.12
C PHE A 150 9.81 -31.43 16.99
N GLU A 151 10.63 -30.38 17.11
CA GLU A 151 11.64 -29.99 16.11
C GLU A 151 11.04 -29.79 14.70
N VAL A 152 9.88 -29.08 14.62
CA VAL A 152 9.17 -28.81 13.37
C VAL A 152 9.33 -27.34 12.98
N PRO A 153 10.26 -27.01 12.05
CA PRO A 153 10.59 -25.63 11.68
C PRO A 153 9.38 -24.82 11.18
N GLU A 154 8.49 -25.44 10.40
CA GLU A 154 7.32 -24.73 9.85
C GLU A 154 6.33 -24.26 10.95
N LEU A 155 6.16 -25.00 12.04
CA LEU A 155 5.34 -24.56 13.17
C LEU A 155 6.03 -23.42 13.93
N ILE A 156 7.36 -23.50 14.10
CA ILE A 156 8.14 -22.41 14.70
C ILE A 156 7.97 -21.14 13.87
N ALA A 157 8.18 -21.23 12.55
CA ALA A 157 8.08 -20.09 11.64
C ALA A 157 6.67 -19.48 11.61
N MET A 158 5.62 -20.31 11.61
CA MET A 158 4.23 -19.82 11.69
C MET A 158 3.95 -19.11 13.01
N GLY A 159 4.37 -19.67 14.13
CA GLY A 159 4.22 -19.04 15.44
C GLY A 159 4.97 -17.71 15.53
N LEU A 160 6.24 -17.65 15.10
CA LEU A 160 7.05 -16.44 15.06
C LEU A 160 6.44 -15.37 14.15
N SER A 161 5.89 -15.75 12.99
CA SER A 161 5.22 -14.83 12.09
C SER A 161 4.06 -14.10 12.77
N VAL A 162 3.22 -14.83 13.50
CA VAL A 162 2.09 -14.23 14.23
C VAL A 162 2.54 -13.44 15.45
N GLN A 163 3.52 -13.95 16.24
CA GLN A 163 4.12 -13.19 17.34
C GLN A 163 4.70 -11.85 16.85
N GLY A 164 5.35 -11.86 15.68
CA GLY A 164 5.86 -10.66 15.02
C GLY A 164 4.77 -9.66 14.70
N ARG A 165 3.67 -10.11 14.09
CA ARG A 165 2.49 -9.26 13.80
C ARG A 165 1.89 -8.67 15.08
N VAL A 166 1.66 -9.51 16.10
CA VAL A 166 1.12 -9.08 17.40
C VAL A 166 2.05 -8.05 18.06
N ALA A 167 3.37 -8.25 18.01
CA ALA A 167 4.32 -7.30 18.55
C ALA A 167 4.28 -5.94 17.83
N ILE A 168 4.15 -5.95 16.49
CA ILE A 168 4.01 -4.73 15.67
C ILE A 168 2.75 -3.96 16.09
N TYR A 169 1.59 -4.61 16.14
CA TYR A 169 0.34 -3.96 16.54
C TYR A 169 0.34 -3.49 18.00
N ALA A 170 1.14 -4.13 18.86
CA ALA A 170 1.40 -3.65 20.22
C ALA A 170 2.43 -2.49 20.28
N GLY A 171 2.83 -1.93 19.14
CA GLY A 171 3.79 -0.82 19.05
C GLY A 171 5.27 -1.23 19.16
N ARG A 172 5.56 -2.51 19.37
CA ARG A 172 6.94 -3.06 19.43
C ARG A 172 7.45 -3.44 18.04
N VAL A 173 7.43 -2.46 17.11
CA VAL A 173 7.65 -2.68 15.68
C VAL A 173 8.99 -3.36 15.39
N ARG A 174 10.08 -2.86 15.99
CA ARG A 174 11.41 -3.43 15.76
C ARG A 174 11.49 -4.90 16.16
N ALA A 175 11.04 -5.23 17.36
CA ALA A 175 11.03 -6.62 17.84
C ALA A 175 10.14 -7.52 16.99
N GLY A 176 8.99 -6.99 16.53
CA GLY A 176 8.09 -7.72 15.66
C GLY A 176 8.69 -8.01 14.28
N LEU A 177 9.38 -7.04 13.68
CA LEU A 177 10.10 -7.24 12.42
C LEU A 177 11.26 -8.23 12.55
N GLU A 178 11.97 -8.23 13.67
CA GLU A 178 13.04 -9.21 13.97
C GLU A 178 12.47 -10.65 14.04
N LEU A 179 11.29 -10.84 14.65
CA LEU A 179 10.61 -12.15 14.67
C LEU A 179 10.15 -12.61 13.28
N LEU A 180 9.67 -11.68 12.47
CA LEU A 180 9.28 -11.96 11.09
C LEU A 180 10.50 -12.33 10.23
N ASP A 181 11.65 -11.68 10.42
CA ASP A 181 12.90 -12.04 9.74
C ASP A 181 13.38 -13.43 10.15
N GLU A 182 13.24 -13.81 11.43
CA GLU A 182 13.58 -15.15 11.91
C GLU A 182 12.68 -16.21 11.25
N ALA A 183 11.37 -15.96 11.15
CA ALA A 183 10.46 -16.83 10.43
C ALA A 183 10.85 -17.00 8.95
N MET A 184 11.27 -15.91 8.31
CA MET A 184 11.73 -15.92 6.91
C MET A 184 13.05 -16.66 6.72
N ALA A 185 13.91 -16.75 7.71
CA ALA A 185 15.13 -17.54 7.64
C ALA A 185 14.82 -19.03 7.41
N ALA A 186 13.81 -19.59 8.10
CA ALA A 186 13.33 -20.96 7.88
C ALA A 186 12.72 -21.15 6.49
N VAL A 187 11.97 -20.15 5.99
CA VAL A 187 11.43 -20.17 4.62
C VAL A 187 12.57 -20.18 3.58
N ALA A 188 13.57 -19.32 3.74
CA ALA A 188 14.73 -19.23 2.85
C ALA A 188 15.60 -20.51 2.87
N ALA A 189 15.66 -21.20 4.01
CA ALA A 189 16.33 -22.49 4.16
C ALA A 189 15.56 -23.65 3.50
N GLY A 190 14.31 -23.43 3.05
CA GLY A 190 13.46 -24.46 2.47
C GLY A 190 12.87 -25.44 3.49
N GLU A 191 12.84 -25.07 4.76
CA GLU A 191 12.37 -25.87 5.88
C GLU A 191 10.84 -25.79 6.10
N VAL A 192 10.17 -24.93 5.31
CA VAL A 192 8.74 -24.63 5.42
C VAL A 192 8.02 -25.12 4.16
N SER A 193 6.84 -25.74 4.34
CA SER A 193 5.99 -26.17 3.22
C SER A 193 5.56 -24.99 2.36
N THR A 194 5.30 -25.24 1.06
CA THR A 194 4.96 -24.19 0.09
C THR A 194 3.76 -23.33 0.53
N LEU A 195 2.74 -23.95 1.14
CA LEU A 195 1.56 -23.24 1.59
C LEU A 195 1.89 -22.25 2.74
N PHE A 196 2.61 -22.70 3.75
CA PHE A 196 3.02 -21.82 4.85
C PHE A 196 4.08 -20.81 4.45
N ALA A 197 5.00 -21.17 3.57
CA ALA A 197 6.00 -20.25 3.05
C ALA A 197 5.34 -19.02 2.40
N GLY A 198 4.33 -19.23 1.55
CA GLY A 198 3.58 -18.15 0.93
C GLY A 198 2.85 -17.26 1.94
N GLU A 199 2.23 -17.84 2.96
CA GLU A 199 1.57 -17.08 4.03
C GLU A 199 2.55 -16.22 4.83
N ILE A 200 3.72 -16.77 5.18
CA ILE A 200 4.76 -16.05 5.93
C ILE A 200 5.33 -14.90 5.09
N TYR A 201 5.60 -15.11 3.78
CA TYR A 201 6.00 -14.05 2.85
C TYR A 201 5.00 -12.91 2.84
N CYS A 202 3.71 -13.22 2.61
CA CYS A 202 2.67 -12.20 2.56
C CYS A 202 2.57 -11.45 3.89
N SER A 203 2.55 -12.15 5.02
CA SER A 203 2.46 -11.56 6.36
C SER A 203 3.58 -10.56 6.63
N LEU A 204 4.82 -10.89 6.27
CA LEU A 204 5.97 -10.00 6.48
C LEU A 204 5.94 -8.80 5.53
N VAL A 205 5.64 -9.00 4.24
CA VAL A 205 5.61 -7.89 3.28
C VAL A 205 4.49 -6.90 3.62
N GLU A 206 3.32 -7.41 4.03
CA GLU A 206 2.22 -6.58 4.53
C GLU A 206 2.62 -5.80 5.78
N ALA A 207 3.29 -6.45 6.75
CA ALA A 207 3.78 -5.77 7.95
C ALA A 207 4.74 -4.63 7.61
N CYS A 208 5.67 -4.86 6.67
CA CYS A 208 6.59 -3.82 6.21
C CYS A 208 5.85 -2.65 5.56
N GLN A 209 4.84 -2.93 4.75
CA GLN A 209 4.02 -1.91 4.11
C GLN A 209 3.24 -1.08 5.13
N GLU A 210 2.63 -1.72 6.14
CA GLU A 210 1.84 -1.06 7.18
C GLU A 210 2.68 -0.10 8.03
N VAL A 211 3.94 -0.44 8.32
CA VAL A 211 4.86 0.42 9.11
C VAL A 211 5.78 1.28 8.24
N ALA A 212 5.60 1.24 6.92
CA ALA A 212 6.41 1.95 5.92
C ALA A 212 7.92 1.62 5.98
N ASP A 213 8.27 0.34 6.18
CA ASP A 213 9.65 -0.17 6.02
C ASP A 213 9.88 -0.66 4.59
N PHE A 214 9.95 0.27 3.65
CA PHE A 214 10.06 -0.03 2.22
C PHE A 214 11.36 -0.74 1.84
N ALA A 215 12.45 -0.51 2.55
CA ALA A 215 13.72 -1.19 2.26
C ALA A 215 13.62 -2.70 2.54
N ARG A 216 13.00 -3.08 3.65
CA ARG A 216 12.74 -4.48 3.99
C ARG A 216 11.68 -5.08 3.08
N MET A 217 10.62 -4.33 2.78
CA MET A 217 9.59 -4.72 1.83
C MET A 217 10.17 -5.06 0.45
N GLU A 218 11.07 -4.24 -0.09
CA GLU A 218 11.74 -4.47 -1.37
C GLU A 218 12.54 -5.77 -1.37
N GLN A 219 13.37 -5.98 -0.34
CA GLN A 219 14.19 -7.17 -0.21
C GLN A 219 13.35 -8.45 -0.22
N TRP A 220 12.26 -8.49 0.56
CA TRP A 220 11.41 -9.68 0.67
C TRP A 220 10.45 -9.84 -0.52
N THR A 221 10.03 -8.76 -1.17
CA THR A 221 9.25 -8.83 -2.41
C THR A 221 10.08 -9.42 -3.56
N LEU A 222 11.37 -9.09 -3.64
CA LEU A 222 12.28 -9.70 -4.60
C LEU A 222 12.44 -11.21 -4.33
N ALA A 223 12.64 -11.60 -3.07
CA ALA A 223 12.73 -13.00 -2.67
C ALA A 223 11.44 -13.77 -2.99
N LEU A 224 10.26 -13.20 -2.68
CA LEU A 224 8.96 -13.76 -3.03
C LEU A 224 8.79 -13.92 -4.55
N THR A 225 9.22 -12.94 -5.33
CA THR A 225 9.14 -12.98 -6.80
C THR A 225 9.94 -14.15 -7.36
N THR A 226 11.17 -14.34 -6.87
CA THR A 226 12.03 -15.48 -7.24
C THR A 226 11.39 -16.79 -6.83
N TRP A 227 10.92 -16.88 -5.58
CA TRP A 227 10.27 -18.08 -5.05
C TRP A 227 9.02 -18.49 -5.85
N CYS A 228 8.20 -17.52 -6.29
CA CYS A 228 7.06 -17.78 -7.17
C CYS A 228 7.49 -18.25 -8.57
N ALA A 229 8.56 -17.67 -9.12
CA ALA A 229 9.08 -18.03 -10.46
C ALA A 229 9.61 -19.48 -10.51
N ASP A 230 10.17 -19.96 -9.41
CA ASP A 230 10.69 -21.32 -9.27
C ASP A 230 9.59 -22.38 -9.14
N GLN A 231 8.31 -21.99 -9.19
CA GLN A 231 7.16 -22.90 -9.03
C GLN A 231 6.14 -22.70 -10.17
N PRO A 232 6.40 -23.29 -11.35
CA PRO A 232 5.51 -23.17 -12.51
C PRO A 232 4.08 -23.61 -12.20
N GLY A 233 3.11 -22.76 -12.56
CA GLY A 233 1.68 -23.01 -12.33
C GLY A 233 1.17 -22.69 -10.94
N LEU A 234 2.02 -22.11 -10.07
CA LEU A 234 1.57 -21.58 -8.77
C LEU A 234 0.55 -20.46 -8.98
N VAL A 235 -0.63 -20.58 -8.36
CA VAL A 235 -1.72 -19.59 -8.42
C VAL A 235 -1.86 -18.81 -7.13
N PRO A 236 -1.92 -19.42 -5.92
CA PRO A 236 -1.93 -18.69 -4.67
C PRO A 236 -0.72 -17.76 -4.54
N PHE A 237 -0.86 -16.69 -3.77
CA PHE A 237 0.19 -15.69 -3.50
C PHE A 237 0.64 -14.85 -4.70
N THR A 238 0.48 -15.32 -5.95
CA THR A 238 0.95 -14.60 -7.15
C THR A 238 0.21 -13.29 -7.40
N GLY A 239 -1.07 -13.21 -7.03
CA GLY A 239 -1.85 -11.96 -7.05
C GLY A 239 -1.31 -10.95 -6.04
N GLN A 240 -1.11 -11.40 -4.79
CA GLN A 240 -0.55 -10.56 -3.72
C GLN A 240 0.89 -10.12 -4.04
N CYS A 241 1.72 -11.02 -4.58
CA CYS A 241 3.06 -10.67 -5.06
C CYS A 241 3.03 -9.55 -6.11
N ALA A 242 2.07 -9.57 -7.04
CA ALA A 242 1.89 -8.49 -8.02
C ALA A 242 1.47 -7.16 -7.35
N VAL A 243 0.58 -7.20 -6.34
CA VAL A 243 0.23 -6.00 -5.56
C VAL A 243 1.47 -5.40 -4.90
N HIS A 244 2.28 -6.21 -4.22
CA HIS A 244 3.48 -5.73 -3.54
C HIS A 244 4.52 -5.14 -4.49
N ARG A 245 4.72 -5.76 -5.66
CA ARG A 245 5.59 -5.17 -6.72
C ARG A 245 5.03 -3.84 -7.21
N GLY A 246 3.72 -3.77 -7.45
CA GLY A 246 3.05 -2.53 -7.85
C GLY A 246 3.24 -1.40 -6.83
N GLN A 247 3.11 -1.70 -5.54
CA GLN A 247 3.33 -0.74 -4.45
C GLN A 247 4.78 -0.21 -4.44
N LEU A 248 5.78 -1.08 -4.59
CA LEU A 248 7.18 -0.66 -4.69
C LEU A 248 7.44 0.18 -5.95
N MET A 249 6.90 -0.23 -7.10
CA MET A 249 7.00 0.53 -8.34
C MET A 249 6.37 1.92 -8.20
N GLN A 250 5.26 2.04 -7.47
CA GLN A 250 4.65 3.33 -7.14
C GLN A 250 5.59 4.20 -6.30
N VAL A 251 6.22 3.66 -5.26
CA VAL A 251 7.18 4.38 -4.41
C VAL A 251 8.35 4.91 -5.26
N HIS A 252 8.89 4.09 -6.18
CA HIS A 252 9.98 4.45 -7.08
C HIS A 252 9.54 5.28 -8.30
N GLY A 253 8.25 5.61 -8.42
CA GLY A 253 7.72 6.47 -9.48
C GLY A 253 7.54 5.79 -10.83
N ALA A 254 7.61 4.47 -10.90
CA ALA A 254 7.36 3.67 -12.11
C ALA A 254 5.85 3.41 -12.31
N TYR A 255 5.07 4.47 -12.47
CA TYR A 255 3.60 4.43 -12.40
C TYR A 255 2.95 3.53 -13.45
N ASP A 256 3.45 3.51 -14.69
CA ASP A 256 2.89 2.65 -15.74
C ASP A 256 3.10 1.17 -15.39
N ALA A 257 4.28 0.82 -14.86
CA ALA A 257 4.58 -0.53 -14.41
C ALA A 257 3.74 -0.91 -13.17
N ALA A 258 3.55 0.01 -12.23
CA ALA A 258 2.69 -0.21 -11.07
C ALA A 258 1.24 -0.51 -11.48
N LEU A 259 0.67 0.27 -12.39
CA LEU A 259 -0.68 0.03 -12.94
C LEU A 259 -0.80 -1.34 -13.62
N ALA A 260 0.20 -1.74 -14.40
CA ALA A 260 0.23 -3.06 -15.03
C ALA A 260 0.27 -4.21 -14.01
N GLU A 261 1.02 -4.07 -12.92
CA GLU A 261 1.06 -5.05 -11.83
C GLU A 261 -0.29 -5.14 -11.09
N PHE A 262 -0.94 -4.02 -10.80
CA PHE A 262 -2.27 -4.03 -10.18
C PHE A 262 -3.31 -4.67 -11.09
N GLU A 263 -3.28 -4.41 -12.39
CA GLU A 263 -4.18 -5.05 -13.35
C GLU A 263 -3.90 -6.55 -13.47
N SER A 264 -2.63 -6.95 -13.47
CA SER A 264 -2.24 -8.37 -13.42
C SER A 264 -2.75 -9.06 -12.15
N ALA A 265 -2.65 -8.40 -10.98
CA ALA A 265 -3.20 -8.91 -9.73
C ALA A 265 -4.70 -9.13 -9.79
N LEU A 266 -5.45 -8.14 -10.32
CA LEU A 266 -6.89 -8.23 -10.51
C LEU A 266 -7.28 -9.42 -11.40
N GLY A 267 -6.59 -9.60 -12.54
CA GLY A 267 -6.82 -10.75 -13.42
C GLY A 267 -6.61 -12.09 -12.72
N ARG A 268 -5.58 -12.19 -11.89
CA ARG A 268 -5.28 -13.41 -11.10
C ARG A 268 -6.33 -13.70 -10.02
N TYR A 269 -6.78 -12.67 -9.29
CA TYR A 269 -7.82 -12.84 -8.27
C TYR A 269 -9.15 -13.27 -8.87
N VAL A 270 -9.55 -12.66 -10.01
CA VAL A 270 -10.77 -13.05 -10.73
C VAL A 270 -10.67 -14.49 -11.24
N ALA A 271 -9.53 -14.87 -11.82
CA ALA A 271 -9.31 -16.24 -12.31
C ALA A 271 -9.30 -17.29 -11.18
N ALA A 272 -8.83 -16.91 -9.99
CA ALA A 272 -8.81 -17.76 -8.81
C ALA A 272 -10.15 -17.79 -8.04
N GLY A 273 -11.13 -16.95 -8.41
CA GLY A 273 -12.39 -16.83 -7.67
C GLY A 273 -12.26 -16.17 -6.29
N THR A 274 -11.11 -15.53 -5.99
CA THR A 274 -10.80 -14.87 -4.72
C THR A 274 -10.92 -13.36 -4.89
N VAL A 275 -12.11 -12.80 -4.74
CA VAL A 275 -12.36 -11.40 -5.07
C VAL A 275 -12.03 -10.40 -3.95
N ALA A 276 -11.99 -10.81 -2.70
CA ALA A 276 -11.75 -9.90 -1.57
C ALA A 276 -10.39 -9.13 -1.66
N PRO A 277 -9.24 -9.78 -2.01
CA PRO A 277 -7.97 -9.07 -2.18
C PRO A 277 -7.93 -8.12 -3.37
N ALA A 278 -8.87 -8.24 -4.33
CA ALA A 278 -8.98 -7.33 -5.47
C ALA A 278 -9.28 -5.89 -5.04
N GLY A 279 -9.93 -5.71 -3.88
CA GLY A 279 -10.24 -4.40 -3.33
C GLY A 279 -8.99 -3.56 -3.03
N LEU A 280 -7.95 -4.17 -2.44
CA LEU A 280 -6.67 -3.50 -2.21
C LEU A 280 -5.99 -3.12 -3.53
N ALA A 281 -5.95 -4.03 -4.51
CA ALA A 281 -5.35 -3.74 -5.82
C ALA A 281 -6.04 -2.56 -6.53
N GLN A 282 -7.37 -2.46 -6.41
CA GLN A 282 -8.13 -1.32 -6.95
C GLN A 282 -7.85 -0.02 -6.20
N ALA A 283 -7.73 -0.06 -4.86
CA ALA A 283 -7.38 1.11 -4.07
C ALA A 283 -5.99 1.66 -4.44
N GLU A 284 -4.99 0.81 -4.51
CA GLU A 284 -3.62 1.17 -4.92
C GLU A 284 -3.58 1.70 -6.37
N ARG A 285 -4.36 1.09 -7.28
CA ARG A 285 -4.52 1.60 -8.64
C ARG A 285 -5.12 3.01 -8.63
N GLY A 286 -6.12 3.25 -7.79
CA GLY A 286 -6.73 4.56 -7.59
C GLY A 286 -5.72 5.61 -7.11
N ASP A 287 -4.83 5.25 -6.17
CA ASP A 287 -3.79 6.14 -5.67
C ASP A 287 -2.82 6.59 -6.80
N VAL A 288 -2.38 5.67 -7.65
CA VAL A 288 -1.50 6.01 -8.80
C VAL A 288 -2.23 6.90 -9.80
N LEU A 289 -3.49 6.59 -10.16
CA LEU A 289 -4.30 7.38 -11.09
C LEU A 289 -4.53 8.80 -10.55
N ARG A 290 -4.76 8.94 -9.25
CA ARG A 290 -4.88 10.26 -8.58
C ARG A 290 -3.59 11.06 -8.72
N LEU A 291 -2.42 10.47 -8.46
CA LEU A 291 -1.12 11.13 -8.61
C LEU A 291 -0.87 11.61 -10.05
N ARG A 292 -1.36 10.87 -11.03
CA ARG A 292 -1.29 11.24 -12.46
C ARG A 292 -2.30 12.31 -12.88
N GLY A 293 -3.32 12.56 -12.06
CA GLY A 293 -4.42 13.48 -12.37
C GLY A 293 -5.55 12.86 -13.20
N ALA A 294 -5.55 11.55 -13.38
CA ALA A 294 -6.62 10.77 -14.01
C ALA A 294 -7.77 10.56 -13.02
N TYR A 295 -8.39 11.67 -12.61
CA TYR A 295 -9.31 11.71 -11.47
C TYR A 295 -10.61 10.92 -11.66
N ALA A 296 -11.09 10.80 -12.91
CA ALA A 296 -12.29 10.02 -13.20
C ALA A 296 -12.00 8.53 -13.03
N GLU A 297 -10.89 8.06 -13.60
CA GLU A 297 -10.45 6.67 -13.48
C GLU A 297 -10.06 6.32 -12.03
N ALA A 298 -9.55 7.28 -11.25
CA ALA A 298 -9.28 7.10 -9.83
C ALA A 298 -10.58 6.92 -9.02
N ASP A 299 -11.62 7.74 -9.30
CA ASP A 299 -12.95 7.58 -8.69
C ASP A 299 -13.54 6.18 -8.99
N ASP A 300 -13.46 5.73 -10.24
CA ASP A 300 -13.93 4.41 -10.66
C ASP A 300 -13.18 3.28 -9.94
N ALA A 301 -11.86 3.41 -9.81
CA ALA A 301 -11.03 2.42 -9.11
C ALA A 301 -11.36 2.36 -7.61
N TYR A 302 -11.54 3.48 -6.95
CA TYR A 302 -11.95 3.51 -5.54
C TYR A 302 -13.38 2.99 -5.34
N ALA A 303 -14.30 3.29 -6.26
CA ALA A 303 -15.65 2.72 -6.21
C ALA A 303 -15.63 1.20 -6.37
N ALA A 304 -14.77 0.68 -7.27
CA ALA A 304 -14.57 -0.76 -7.42
C ALA A 304 -13.96 -1.39 -6.15
N ALA A 305 -13.00 -0.72 -5.49
CA ALA A 305 -12.45 -1.18 -4.22
C ALA A 305 -13.52 -1.36 -3.14
N VAL A 306 -14.42 -0.37 -3.01
CA VAL A 306 -15.59 -0.46 -2.12
C VAL A 306 -16.50 -1.61 -2.51
N GLY A 307 -16.75 -1.84 -3.81
CA GLY A 307 -17.53 -2.97 -4.31
C GLY A 307 -16.95 -4.33 -3.93
N PHE A 308 -15.65 -4.42 -3.73
CA PHE A 308 -14.95 -5.60 -3.22
C PHE A 308 -14.83 -5.64 -1.68
N GLY A 309 -15.46 -4.70 -0.96
CA GLY A 309 -15.44 -4.65 0.50
C GLY A 309 -14.20 -4.00 1.11
N HIS A 310 -13.36 -3.31 0.29
CA HIS A 310 -12.18 -2.60 0.77
C HIS A 310 -12.45 -1.10 0.92
N ASP A 311 -12.09 -0.52 2.07
CA ASP A 311 -12.16 0.93 2.28
C ASP A 311 -10.90 1.61 1.67
N PRO A 312 -11.02 2.40 0.57
CA PRO A 312 -9.89 3.02 -0.09
C PRO A 312 -9.38 4.29 0.59
N GLN A 313 -9.65 4.43 1.89
CA GLN A 313 -9.15 5.57 2.65
C GLN A 313 -7.67 5.37 3.08
N PRO A 314 -6.90 6.45 3.17
CA PRO A 314 -7.24 7.87 2.96
C PRO A 314 -7.14 8.35 1.50
N GLY A 315 -6.83 7.47 0.53
CA GLY A 315 -6.63 7.83 -0.89
C GLY A 315 -7.83 8.58 -1.49
N LEU A 316 -9.05 8.10 -1.23
CA LEU A 316 -10.28 8.74 -1.70
C LEU A 316 -10.49 10.14 -1.07
N ALA A 317 -10.14 10.33 0.20
CA ALA A 317 -10.21 11.66 0.84
C ALA A 317 -9.19 12.63 0.22
N LEU A 318 -7.98 12.16 -0.12
CA LEU A 318 -6.99 12.94 -0.85
C LEU A 318 -7.49 13.31 -2.25
N LEU A 319 -8.14 12.39 -2.98
CA LEU A 319 -8.77 12.71 -4.27
C LEU A 319 -9.81 13.81 -4.14
N TRP A 320 -10.63 13.79 -3.10
CA TRP A 320 -11.61 14.86 -2.86
C TRP A 320 -10.94 16.20 -2.57
N ALA A 321 -9.84 16.22 -1.81
CA ALA A 321 -9.06 17.43 -1.58
C ALA A 321 -8.44 17.96 -2.88
N ASP A 322 -7.84 17.10 -3.69
CA ASP A 322 -7.26 17.45 -5.00
C ASP A 322 -8.30 18.04 -5.97
N ARG A 323 -9.58 17.66 -5.83
CA ARG A 323 -10.72 18.19 -6.60
C ARG A 323 -11.41 19.40 -5.93
N GLY A 324 -10.84 19.96 -4.87
CA GLY A 324 -11.37 21.11 -4.15
C GLY A 324 -12.58 20.80 -3.23
N ARG A 325 -12.90 19.52 -2.99
CA ARG A 325 -13.98 19.08 -2.09
C ARG A 325 -13.49 19.02 -0.64
N HIS A 326 -12.88 20.10 -0.17
CA HIS A 326 -12.19 20.16 1.13
C HIS A 326 -13.09 19.79 2.31
N ALA A 327 -14.35 20.20 2.32
CA ALA A 327 -15.28 19.89 3.42
C ALA A 327 -15.52 18.38 3.58
N ALA A 328 -15.66 17.66 2.47
CA ALA A 328 -15.85 16.21 2.49
C ALA A 328 -14.56 15.48 2.93
N ALA A 329 -13.41 15.91 2.38
CA ALA A 329 -12.11 15.36 2.76
C ALA A 329 -11.84 15.56 4.26
N LEU A 330 -12.09 16.77 4.78
CA LEU A 330 -11.89 17.13 6.18
C LEU A 330 -12.78 16.30 7.13
N ALA A 331 -14.07 16.17 6.81
CA ALA A 331 -14.99 15.36 7.62
C ALA A 331 -14.55 13.89 7.66
N THR A 332 -14.06 13.36 6.53
CA THR A 332 -13.60 11.98 6.44
C THR A 332 -12.32 11.75 7.23
N VAL A 333 -11.30 12.60 7.13
CA VAL A 333 -10.06 12.38 7.90
C VAL A 333 -10.27 12.54 9.39
N ARG A 334 -11.13 13.46 9.84
CA ARG A 334 -11.52 13.57 11.27
C ARG A 334 -12.18 12.29 11.78
N ARG A 335 -13.07 11.70 10.98
CA ARG A 335 -13.69 10.40 11.30
C ARG A 335 -12.63 9.29 11.34
N LEU A 336 -11.78 9.18 10.32
CA LEU A 336 -10.72 8.16 10.26
C LEU A 336 -9.78 8.26 11.47
N VAL A 337 -9.35 9.47 11.84
CA VAL A 337 -8.49 9.68 13.02
C VAL A 337 -9.18 9.22 14.30
N ALA A 338 -10.49 9.49 14.44
CA ALA A 338 -11.27 9.08 15.62
C ALA A 338 -11.52 7.56 15.68
N GLU A 339 -11.75 6.92 14.52
CA GLU A 339 -12.05 5.48 14.41
C GLU A 339 -10.78 4.60 14.40
N THR A 340 -9.60 5.19 14.27
CA THR A 340 -8.32 4.45 14.17
C THR A 340 -7.44 4.76 15.39
N PRO A 341 -7.62 4.12 16.55
CA PRO A 341 -6.83 4.38 17.74
C PRO A 341 -5.43 3.78 17.69
N ASP A 342 -5.25 2.67 16.95
CA ASP A 342 -4.01 1.91 16.94
C ASP A 342 -2.89 2.60 16.12
N PRO A 343 -1.64 2.61 16.63
CA PRO A 343 -0.54 3.34 15.99
C PRO A 343 -0.21 2.86 14.57
N VAL A 344 -0.34 1.56 14.27
CA VAL A 344 0.04 0.98 12.98
C VAL A 344 -0.83 1.52 11.85
N PRO A 345 -2.17 1.39 11.86
CA PRO A 345 -3.02 1.99 10.83
C PRO A 345 -2.88 3.52 10.75
N ARG A 346 -2.57 4.19 11.88
CA ARG A 346 -2.33 5.65 11.91
C ARG A 346 -1.13 6.10 11.09
N CYS A 347 -0.14 5.23 10.86
CA CYS A 347 1.00 5.53 9.97
C CYS A 347 0.55 5.96 8.57
N ARG A 348 -0.53 5.39 8.05
CA ARG A 348 -1.10 5.72 6.73
C ARG A 348 -2.06 6.91 6.79
N VAL A 349 -2.82 7.03 7.87
CA VAL A 349 -3.86 8.06 8.03
C VAL A 349 -3.29 9.43 8.35
N LEU A 350 -2.34 9.51 9.31
CA LEU A 350 -1.85 10.80 9.83
C LEU A 350 -1.18 11.70 8.79
N PRO A 351 -0.30 11.20 7.88
CA PRO A 351 0.29 12.05 6.84
C PRO A 351 -0.77 12.71 5.94
N ALA A 352 -1.77 11.93 5.52
CA ALA A 352 -2.87 12.42 4.70
C ALA A 352 -3.76 13.41 5.46
N ALA A 353 -4.03 13.14 6.74
CA ALA A 353 -4.82 14.02 7.59
C ALA A 353 -4.15 15.38 7.77
N VAL A 354 -2.83 15.43 8.02
CA VAL A 354 -2.08 16.69 8.11
C VAL A 354 -2.17 17.47 6.80
N ASP A 355 -1.98 16.82 5.65
CA ASP A 355 -2.08 17.48 4.34
C ASP A 355 -3.47 18.08 4.11
N ILE A 356 -4.54 17.32 4.38
CA ILE A 356 -5.94 17.78 4.20
C ILE A 356 -6.30 18.90 5.18
N LEU A 357 -5.87 18.80 6.44
CA LEU A 357 -6.10 19.84 7.45
C LEU A 357 -5.44 21.17 7.04
N LEU A 358 -4.17 21.13 6.61
CA LEU A 358 -3.47 22.32 6.15
C LEU A 358 -4.11 22.91 4.90
N ALA A 359 -4.50 22.08 3.93
CA ALA A 359 -5.21 22.51 2.73
C ALA A 359 -6.60 23.09 3.02
N SER A 360 -7.21 22.70 4.13
CA SER A 360 -8.53 23.18 4.59
C SER A 360 -8.47 24.40 5.52
N GLY A 361 -7.25 24.88 5.86
CA GLY A 361 -7.08 26.03 6.74
C GLY A 361 -7.22 25.73 8.23
N GLU A 362 -6.95 24.50 8.66
CA GLU A 362 -7.06 23.99 10.04
C GLU A 362 -5.66 23.69 10.64
N PRO A 363 -4.77 24.68 10.77
CA PRO A 363 -3.38 24.44 11.20
C PRO A 363 -3.27 23.98 12.66
N ALA A 364 -4.23 24.33 13.53
CA ALA A 364 -4.20 23.93 14.94
C ALA A 364 -4.31 22.41 15.10
N GLU A 365 -5.28 21.77 14.43
CA GLU A 365 -5.43 20.33 14.43
C GLU A 365 -4.23 19.65 13.74
N ALA A 366 -3.72 20.22 12.65
CA ALA A 366 -2.56 19.70 11.95
C ALA A 366 -1.29 19.64 12.85
N VAL A 367 -1.11 20.61 13.78
CA VAL A 367 -0.03 20.60 14.78
C VAL A 367 -0.11 19.36 15.66
N GLU A 368 -1.29 19.06 16.19
CA GLU A 368 -1.50 17.92 17.09
C GLU A 368 -1.21 16.60 16.39
N LEU A 369 -1.77 16.40 15.19
CA LEU A 369 -1.55 15.17 14.42
C LEU A 369 -0.11 15.02 13.91
N SER A 370 0.56 16.12 13.58
CA SER A 370 1.98 16.11 13.21
C SER A 370 2.87 15.71 14.40
N ALA A 371 2.57 16.18 15.60
CA ALA A 371 3.30 15.79 16.82
C ALA A 371 3.09 14.30 17.14
N GLU A 372 1.87 13.81 16.99
CA GLU A 372 1.56 12.39 17.14
C GLU A 372 2.31 11.53 16.12
N LEU A 373 2.27 11.90 14.83
CA LEU A 373 3.01 11.23 13.77
C LEU A 373 4.52 11.19 14.07
N HIS A 374 5.08 12.26 14.60
CA HIS A 374 6.49 12.31 15.02
C HIS A 374 6.78 11.30 16.13
N THR A 375 5.90 11.18 17.11
CA THR A 375 6.02 10.23 18.21
C THR A 375 6.02 8.78 17.71
N ILE A 376 5.05 8.44 16.86
CA ILE A 376 4.94 7.11 16.24
C ILE A 376 6.18 6.82 15.37
N ALA A 377 6.59 7.75 14.51
CA ALA A 377 7.74 7.60 13.63
C ALA A 377 9.06 7.40 14.39
N THR A 378 9.20 8.04 15.54
CA THR A 378 10.36 7.87 16.42
C THR A 378 10.35 6.49 17.08
N GLY A 379 9.21 6.04 17.58
CA GLY A 379 9.04 4.73 18.20
C GLY A 379 9.24 3.57 17.22
N PHE A 380 8.73 3.69 16.02
CA PHE A 380 8.84 2.64 14.99
C PHE A 380 10.20 2.61 14.30
N GLY A 381 10.86 3.77 14.14
CA GLY A 381 12.20 3.87 13.59
C GLY A 381 12.30 3.73 12.07
N CYS A 382 11.20 3.46 11.35
CA CYS A 382 11.16 3.27 9.91
C CYS A 382 11.46 4.57 9.14
N ALA A 383 12.33 4.48 8.14
CA ALA A 383 12.88 5.66 7.45
C ALA A 383 11.81 6.48 6.73
N ALA A 384 10.88 5.83 6.03
CA ALA A 384 9.82 6.52 5.30
C ALA A 384 8.83 7.22 6.25
N LEU A 385 8.48 6.58 7.36
CA LEU A 385 7.60 7.20 8.36
C LEU A 385 8.26 8.42 9.02
N ARG A 386 9.57 8.34 9.30
CA ARG A 386 10.37 9.49 9.78
C ARG A 386 10.44 10.61 8.75
N ALA A 387 10.51 10.27 7.47
CA ALA A 387 10.50 11.25 6.38
C ALA A 387 9.12 11.95 6.28
N ALA A 388 8.03 11.18 6.36
CA ALA A 388 6.67 11.71 6.36
C ALA A 388 6.43 12.63 7.56
N ALA A 389 6.86 12.23 8.77
CA ALA A 389 6.77 13.04 9.97
C ALA A 389 7.57 14.36 9.86
N ALA A 390 8.78 14.30 9.31
CA ALA A 390 9.59 15.50 9.10
C ALA A 390 8.95 16.44 8.07
N ARG A 391 8.35 15.92 6.98
CA ARG A 391 7.63 16.74 6.02
C ARG A 391 6.40 17.39 6.67
N ALA A 392 5.60 16.63 7.41
CA ALA A 392 4.43 17.13 8.13
C ALA A 392 4.82 18.27 9.09
N ALA A 393 5.87 18.07 9.90
CA ALA A 393 6.38 19.11 10.80
C ALA A 393 6.83 20.37 10.05
N GLY A 394 7.51 20.22 8.91
CA GLY A 394 7.93 21.33 8.06
C GLY A 394 6.75 22.10 7.47
N CYS A 395 5.73 21.40 6.95
CA CYS A 395 4.52 22.03 6.41
C CYS A 395 3.73 22.79 7.50
N VAL A 396 3.61 22.20 8.68
CA VAL A 396 2.99 22.83 9.87
C VAL A 396 3.77 24.09 10.28
N ALA A 397 5.11 24.05 10.30
CA ALA A 397 5.95 25.21 10.63
C ALA A 397 5.76 26.36 9.61
N VAL A 398 5.63 26.05 8.32
CA VAL A 398 5.28 27.07 7.30
C VAL A 398 3.93 27.71 7.62
N ALA A 399 2.91 26.90 7.92
CA ALA A 399 1.56 27.38 8.23
C ALA A 399 1.51 28.25 9.50
N ARG A 400 2.42 28.00 10.45
CA ARG A 400 2.59 28.83 11.68
C ARG A 400 3.42 30.09 11.49
N GLY A 401 3.96 30.33 10.30
CA GLY A 401 4.87 31.46 10.05
C GLY A 401 6.27 31.26 10.65
N GLU A 402 6.73 30.02 10.79
CA GLU A 402 8.05 29.62 11.30
C GLU A 402 8.94 29.03 10.18
N PRO A 403 9.17 29.73 9.05
CA PRO A 403 9.81 29.16 7.87
C PRO A 403 11.27 28.74 8.11
N ALA A 404 11.96 29.31 9.07
CA ALA A 404 13.32 28.91 9.42
C ALA A 404 13.37 27.49 10.02
N VAL A 405 12.38 27.12 10.84
CA VAL A 405 12.22 25.77 11.37
C VAL A 405 11.86 24.80 10.24
N ALA A 406 10.93 25.20 9.37
CA ALA A 406 10.47 24.40 8.23
C ALA A 406 11.61 23.97 7.32
N VAL A 407 12.57 24.84 7.00
CA VAL A 407 13.72 24.53 6.13
C VAL A 407 14.52 23.33 6.67
N GLY A 408 14.75 23.27 7.99
CA GLY A 408 15.48 22.17 8.63
C GLY A 408 14.77 20.83 8.45
N GLU A 409 13.48 20.79 8.76
CA GLU A 409 12.66 19.59 8.70
C GLU A 409 12.44 19.12 7.26
N LEU A 410 12.14 20.02 6.33
CA LEU A 410 11.91 19.69 4.92
C LEU A 410 13.18 19.17 4.22
N ARG A 411 14.36 19.71 4.55
CA ARG A 411 15.64 19.16 4.09
C ARG A 411 15.90 17.76 4.65
N ARG A 412 15.55 17.53 5.90
CA ARG A 412 15.65 16.20 6.52
C ARG A 412 14.73 15.22 5.82
N ALA A 413 13.47 15.58 5.59
CA ALA A 413 12.50 14.77 4.85
C ALA A 413 12.98 14.42 3.44
N ALA A 414 13.43 15.42 2.67
CA ALA A 414 13.93 15.22 1.31
C ALA A 414 15.12 14.25 1.27
N ARG A 415 16.06 14.34 2.22
CA ARG A 415 17.19 13.39 2.30
C ARG A 415 16.73 11.97 2.59
N LEU A 416 15.80 11.79 3.53
CA LEU A 416 15.28 10.46 3.90
C LEU A 416 14.53 9.83 2.72
N TRP A 417 13.66 10.57 2.03
CA TRP A 417 12.95 10.07 0.86
C TRP A 417 13.89 9.79 -0.33
N SER A 418 14.91 10.62 -0.53
CA SER A 418 15.91 10.39 -1.56
C SER A 418 16.73 9.12 -1.29
N ALA A 419 17.03 8.81 -0.03
CA ALA A 419 17.73 7.59 0.36
C ALA A 419 16.89 6.31 0.17
N LEU A 420 15.56 6.46 0.05
CA LEU A 420 14.60 5.38 -0.25
C LEU A 420 14.26 5.30 -1.74
N ASP A 421 14.95 6.06 -2.59
CA ASP A 421 14.63 6.18 -4.03
C ASP A 421 13.14 6.47 -4.31
N ALA A 422 12.56 7.39 -3.51
CA ALA A 422 11.17 7.84 -3.61
C ALA A 422 11.10 9.23 -4.27
N PRO A 423 11.17 9.31 -5.62
CA PRO A 423 11.34 10.58 -6.32
C PRO A 423 10.13 11.51 -6.18
N TYR A 424 8.90 10.98 -6.13
CA TYR A 424 7.70 11.79 -5.95
C TYR A 424 7.70 12.49 -4.59
N GLU A 425 7.91 11.75 -3.51
CA GLU A 425 7.94 12.30 -2.15
C GLU A 425 9.13 13.25 -1.93
N THR A 426 10.28 12.95 -2.55
CA THR A 426 11.44 13.86 -2.56
C THR A 426 11.08 15.18 -3.25
N ALA A 427 10.39 15.14 -4.38
CA ALA A 427 9.97 16.34 -5.11
C ALA A 427 8.90 17.14 -4.33
N ARG A 428 7.99 16.47 -3.62
CA ARG A 428 7.03 17.12 -2.70
C ARG A 428 7.78 17.92 -1.62
N CYS A 429 8.75 17.29 -0.95
CA CYS A 429 9.56 17.96 0.07
C CYS A 429 10.31 19.17 -0.49
N ARG A 430 10.83 19.08 -1.73
CA ARG A 430 11.51 20.20 -2.39
C ARG A 430 10.53 21.34 -2.73
N ALA A 431 9.32 21.02 -3.17
CA ALA A 431 8.29 22.03 -3.41
C ALA A 431 7.92 22.76 -2.10
N ASP A 432 7.74 22.01 -1.01
CA ASP A 432 7.46 22.60 0.31
C ASP A 432 8.65 23.42 0.84
N LEU A 433 9.89 22.95 0.60
CA LEU A 433 11.12 23.69 0.92
C LEU A 433 11.19 25.01 0.15
N GLY A 434 10.84 25.01 -1.13
CA GLY A 434 10.74 26.21 -1.94
C GLY A 434 9.73 27.23 -1.35
N ARG A 435 8.59 26.77 -0.84
CA ARG A 435 7.61 27.62 -0.14
C ARG A 435 8.21 28.22 1.14
N ALA A 436 8.92 27.43 1.93
CA ALA A 436 9.58 27.91 3.16
C ALA A 436 10.68 28.94 2.86
N MET A 437 11.51 28.71 1.82
CA MET A 437 12.54 29.66 1.39
C MET A 437 11.95 30.96 0.88
N ARG A 438 10.86 30.90 0.11
CA ARG A 438 10.12 32.07 -0.34
C ARG A 438 9.58 32.91 0.84
N ALA A 439 9.05 32.23 1.86
CA ALA A 439 8.58 32.89 3.07
C ALA A 439 9.71 33.58 3.87
N LEU A 440 10.97 33.12 3.71
CA LEU A 440 12.18 33.79 4.25
C LEU A 440 12.70 34.92 3.37
N GLY A 441 12.10 35.17 2.19
CA GLY A 441 12.58 36.14 1.22
C GLY A 441 13.69 35.65 0.29
N ASP A 442 14.12 34.38 0.39
CA ASP A 442 15.11 33.77 -0.50
C ASP A 442 14.43 33.20 -1.77
N GLU A 443 14.05 34.13 -2.66
CA GLU A 443 13.37 33.79 -3.91
C GLU A 443 14.26 33.00 -4.88
N ASN A 444 15.59 33.23 -4.86
CA ASN A 444 16.51 32.49 -5.73
C ASN A 444 16.57 31.00 -5.37
N SER A 445 16.77 30.68 -4.09
CA SER A 445 16.74 29.30 -3.61
C SER A 445 15.36 28.67 -3.80
N ALA A 446 14.28 29.40 -3.54
CA ALA A 446 12.92 28.92 -3.77
C ALA A 446 12.70 28.48 -5.22
N ARG A 447 13.10 29.30 -6.19
CA ARG A 447 13.00 28.95 -7.63
C ARG A 447 13.79 27.71 -8.01
N LEU A 448 15.00 27.54 -7.46
CA LEU A 448 15.80 26.31 -7.71
C LEU A 448 15.08 25.06 -7.20
N GLU A 449 14.51 25.12 -6.00
CA GLU A 449 13.77 23.98 -5.44
C GLU A 449 12.48 23.70 -6.22
N PHE A 450 11.72 24.73 -6.61
CA PHE A 450 10.55 24.55 -7.47
C PHE A 450 10.90 23.98 -8.84
N ALA A 451 11.96 24.49 -9.50
CA ALA A 451 12.38 23.98 -10.80
C ALA A 451 12.79 22.50 -10.73
N ALA A 452 13.51 22.12 -9.69
CA ALA A 452 13.89 20.73 -9.48
C ALA A 452 12.68 19.84 -9.19
N ALA A 453 11.73 20.28 -8.37
CA ALA A 453 10.49 19.55 -8.11
C ALA A 453 9.64 19.39 -9.38
N HIS A 454 9.46 20.48 -10.14
CA HIS A 454 8.71 20.47 -11.41
C HIS A 454 9.30 19.49 -12.41
N ALA A 455 10.62 19.47 -12.59
CA ALA A 455 11.29 18.53 -13.51
C ALA A 455 11.03 17.06 -13.13
N VAL A 456 11.03 16.74 -11.82
CA VAL A 456 10.73 15.39 -11.35
C VAL A 456 9.25 15.05 -11.59
N PHE A 457 8.31 15.88 -11.18
CA PHE A 457 6.87 15.63 -11.39
C PHE A 457 6.52 15.46 -12.87
N THR A 458 7.11 16.27 -13.75
CA THR A 458 6.91 16.16 -15.20
C THR A 458 7.43 14.81 -15.72
N ARG A 459 8.62 14.39 -15.30
CA ARG A 459 9.20 13.09 -15.67
C ARG A 459 8.37 11.91 -15.20
N LEU A 460 7.77 12.01 -14.01
CA LEU A 460 6.90 10.97 -13.43
C LEU A 460 5.49 10.96 -14.03
N GLY A 461 5.11 11.96 -14.82
CA GLY A 461 3.73 12.13 -15.29
C GLY A 461 2.76 12.53 -14.18
N ALA A 462 3.25 13.09 -13.05
CA ALA A 462 2.44 13.59 -11.94
C ALA A 462 1.88 14.98 -12.29
N ALA A 463 0.94 15.02 -13.23
CA ALA A 463 0.46 16.25 -13.87
C ALA A 463 -0.09 17.30 -12.88
N PRO A 464 -0.90 16.95 -11.84
CA PRO A 464 -1.40 17.94 -10.90
C PRO A 464 -0.28 18.63 -10.11
N ALA A 465 0.67 17.85 -9.59
CA ALA A 465 1.80 18.39 -8.82
C ALA A 465 2.73 19.24 -9.71
N ALA A 466 2.98 18.81 -10.95
CA ALA A 466 3.74 19.58 -11.92
C ALA A 466 3.06 20.92 -12.21
N ALA A 467 1.75 20.94 -12.46
CA ALA A 467 0.97 22.14 -12.73
C ALA A 467 0.95 23.10 -11.53
N GLU A 468 0.85 22.56 -10.31
CA GLU A 468 0.90 23.35 -9.07
C GLU A 468 2.26 24.07 -8.94
N VAL A 469 3.37 23.33 -9.10
CA VAL A 469 4.71 23.90 -8.97
C VAL A 469 5.03 24.86 -10.13
N ALA A 470 4.52 24.62 -11.34
CA ALA A 470 4.65 25.56 -12.47
C ALA A 470 4.05 26.93 -12.14
N ARG A 471 2.90 26.95 -11.45
CA ARG A 471 2.28 28.22 -10.98
C ARG A 471 3.18 28.95 -9.96
N LEU A 472 3.90 28.20 -9.13
CA LEU A 472 4.85 28.77 -8.17
C LEU A 472 6.14 29.30 -8.83
N LEU A 473 6.52 28.76 -9.98
CA LEU A 473 7.67 29.22 -10.77
C LEU A 473 7.38 30.50 -11.55
N THR A 474 6.11 30.74 -11.89
CA THR A 474 5.71 31.95 -12.56
C THR A 474 5.83 33.13 -11.57
N PRO A 475 6.63 34.17 -11.85
CA PRO A 475 6.72 35.34 -10.98
C PRO A 475 5.33 35.92 -10.75
N ALA A 476 5.01 36.19 -9.49
CA ALA A 476 3.83 37.01 -9.22
C ALA A 476 3.99 38.35 -9.94
N LEU A 477 3.03 38.67 -10.80
CA LEU A 477 3.07 39.95 -11.49
C LEU A 477 2.96 41.08 -10.45
N PRO A 478 3.80 42.13 -10.55
CA PRO A 478 3.78 43.22 -9.61
C PRO A 478 2.38 43.83 -9.46
N GLY A 479 2.03 44.26 -8.25
CA GLY A 479 0.72 44.87 -7.97
C GLY A 479 -0.47 43.91 -8.06
N GLY A 480 -0.25 42.58 -8.02
CA GLY A 480 -1.33 41.57 -8.08
C GLY A 480 -2.06 41.54 -9.43
N LEU A 481 -1.40 41.95 -10.49
CA LEU A 481 -1.95 41.93 -11.86
C LEU A 481 -2.12 40.49 -12.34
N THR A 482 -3.16 40.22 -13.12
CA THR A 482 -3.28 39.01 -13.92
C THR A 482 -2.44 39.15 -15.20
N GLU A 483 -2.10 38.00 -15.86
CA GLU A 483 -1.36 38.00 -17.13
C GLU A 483 -2.04 38.92 -18.17
N ARG A 484 -3.37 38.85 -18.26
CA ARG A 484 -4.13 39.69 -19.19
C ARG A 484 -4.07 41.18 -18.86
N GLU A 485 -4.09 41.50 -17.56
CA GLU A 485 -3.90 42.88 -17.12
C GLU A 485 -2.46 43.37 -17.37
N ALA A 486 -1.46 42.50 -17.18
CA ALA A 486 -0.08 42.83 -17.51
C ALA A 486 0.15 43.02 -19.01
N GLU A 487 -0.49 42.21 -19.88
CA GLU A 487 -0.49 42.42 -21.33
C GLU A 487 -1.09 43.81 -21.70
N VAL A 488 -2.24 44.13 -21.12
CA VAL A 488 -2.86 45.44 -21.32
C VAL A 488 -1.94 46.54 -20.84
N LEU A 489 -1.31 46.39 -19.66
CA LEU A 489 -0.40 47.37 -19.08
C LEU A 489 0.87 47.55 -19.91
N ARG A 490 1.45 46.49 -20.49
CA ARG A 490 2.57 46.59 -21.44
C ARG A 490 2.23 47.44 -22.65
N LEU A 491 1.04 47.24 -23.22
CA LEU A 491 0.59 48.04 -24.36
C LEU A 491 0.29 49.51 -23.97
N VAL A 492 -0.15 49.73 -22.73
CA VAL A 492 -0.28 51.09 -22.18
C VAL A 492 1.08 51.77 -22.05
N ALA A 493 2.08 51.07 -21.52
CA ALA A 493 3.46 51.54 -21.42
C ALA A 493 4.07 51.82 -22.80
N ALA A 494 3.73 51.02 -23.80
CA ALA A 494 4.09 51.23 -25.21
C ALA A 494 3.31 52.37 -25.89
N GLY A 495 2.48 53.11 -25.15
CA GLY A 495 1.74 54.28 -25.67
C GLY A 495 0.52 53.94 -26.54
N ARG A 496 0.02 52.70 -26.56
CA ARG A 496 -1.14 52.29 -27.37
C ARG A 496 -2.44 52.88 -26.82
N SER A 497 -3.33 53.33 -27.68
CA SER A 497 -4.69 53.75 -27.29
C SER A 497 -5.62 52.56 -27.06
N ASN A 498 -6.75 52.73 -26.35
CA ASN A 498 -7.71 51.65 -26.12
C ASN A 498 -8.19 50.96 -27.42
N PRO A 499 -8.51 51.69 -28.52
CA PRO A 499 -8.82 51.06 -29.80
C PRO A 499 -7.67 50.23 -30.39
N GLN A 500 -6.41 50.66 -30.18
CA GLN A 500 -5.23 49.93 -30.63
C GLN A 500 -5.04 48.63 -29.81
N ILE A 501 -5.13 48.73 -28.48
CA ILE A 501 -5.05 47.59 -27.56
C ILE A 501 -6.17 46.61 -27.86
N ALA A 502 -7.39 47.08 -28.10
CA ALA A 502 -8.54 46.23 -28.43
C ALA A 502 -8.30 45.42 -29.71
N ARG A 503 -7.71 46.03 -30.74
CA ARG A 503 -7.33 45.37 -31.99
C ARG A 503 -6.20 44.36 -31.79
N GLU A 504 -5.17 44.72 -31.05
CA GLU A 504 -3.98 43.89 -30.84
C GLU A 504 -4.30 42.65 -29.98
N LEU A 505 -5.17 42.81 -28.98
CA LEU A 505 -5.59 41.73 -28.08
C LEU A 505 -6.87 41.01 -28.52
N VAL A 506 -7.46 41.39 -29.66
CA VAL A 506 -8.70 40.81 -30.25
C VAL A 506 -9.87 40.85 -29.24
N VAL A 507 -10.09 42.00 -28.60
CA VAL A 507 -11.18 42.24 -27.63
C VAL A 507 -11.93 43.52 -27.93
N SER A 508 -13.04 43.79 -27.23
CA SER A 508 -13.75 45.06 -27.37
C SER A 508 -13.04 46.17 -26.59
N GLU A 509 -13.20 47.45 -27.05
CA GLU A 509 -12.69 48.61 -26.31
C GLU A 509 -13.27 48.71 -24.89
N LYS A 510 -14.52 48.26 -24.70
CA LYS A 510 -15.17 48.20 -23.40
C LYS A 510 -14.45 47.21 -22.49
N THR A 511 -13.96 46.10 -23.04
CA THR A 511 -13.17 45.12 -22.30
C THR A 511 -11.81 45.71 -21.87
N VAL A 512 -11.14 46.41 -22.75
CA VAL A 512 -9.90 47.13 -22.43
C VAL A 512 -10.12 48.18 -21.33
N ALA A 513 -11.19 48.97 -21.42
CA ALA A 513 -11.53 49.93 -20.38
C ALA A 513 -11.78 49.30 -19.02
N ARG A 514 -12.42 48.14 -19.00
CA ARG A 514 -12.63 47.34 -17.77
C ARG A 514 -11.29 46.83 -17.18
N HIS A 515 -10.39 46.30 -18.02
CA HIS A 515 -9.06 45.89 -17.56
C HIS A 515 -8.28 47.07 -16.98
N LEU A 516 -8.32 48.23 -17.63
CA LEU A 516 -7.65 49.46 -17.12
C LEU A 516 -8.22 49.89 -15.77
N SER A 517 -9.53 49.87 -15.59
CA SER A 517 -10.16 50.18 -14.30
C SER A 517 -9.68 49.22 -13.21
N ASN A 518 -9.60 47.90 -13.49
CA ASN A 518 -9.09 46.89 -12.56
C ASN A 518 -7.59 47.12 -12.25
N ILE A 519 -6.78 47.41 -13.29
CA ILE A 519 -5.36 47.72 -13.14
C ILE A 519 -5.17 48.94 -12.23
N PHE A 520 -5.91 50.03 -12.48
CA PHE A 520 -5.80 51.23 -11.66
C PHE A 520 -6.18 50.99 -10.20
N GLY A 521 -7.24 50.19 -9.96
CA GLY A 521 -7.63 49.80 -8.61
C GLY A 521 -6.58 48.91 -7.92
N LYS A 522 -6.00 47.94 -8.62
CA LYS A 522 -4.98 47.06 -8.06
C LYS A 522 -3.65 47.74 -7.77
N LEU A 523 -3.25 48.67 -8.63
CA LEU A 523 -2.00 49.40 -8.50
C LEU A 523 -2.15 50.68 -7.66
N GLU A 524 -3.35 51.01 -7.22
CA GLU A 524 -3.70 52.23 -6.48
C GLU A 524 -3.24 53.51 -7.21
N VAL A 525 -3.35 53.51 -8.55
CA VAL A 525 -2.93 54.63 -9.39
C VAL A 525 -4.15 55.34 -10.00
N GLY A 526 -4.10 56.66 -10.03
CA GLY A 526 -5.21 57.49 -10.51
C GLY A 526 -5.16 57.84 -12.00
N SER A 527 -4.14 57.43 -12.75
CA SER A 527 -3.99 57.81 -14.15
C SER A 527 -3.28 56.76 -15.01
N ARG A 528 -3.56 56.85 -16.34
CA ARG A 528 -2.88 56.01 -17.33
C ARG A 528 -1.37 56.21 -17.35
N THR A 529 -0.91 57.44 -17.15
CA THR A 529 0.51 57.78 -17.08
C THR A 529 1.17 57.19 -15.85
N ALA A 530 0.50 57.22 -14.70
CA ALA A 530 0.99 56.57 -13.48
C ALA A 530 1.06 55.05 -13.61
N ALA A 531 0.09 54.41 -14.28
CA ALA A 531 0.14 52.98 -14.59
C ALA A 531 1.29 52.64 -15.56
N ALA A 532 1.56 53.47 -16.56
CA ALA A 532 2.70 53.32 -17.45
C ALA A 532 4.04 53.45 -16.68
N ALA A 533 4.17 54.43 -15.78
CA ALA A 533 5.35 54.59 -14.94
C ALA A 533 5.59 53.35 -14.07
N PHE A 534 4.55 52.79 -13.44
CA PHE A 534 4.61 51.53 -12.70
C PHE A 534 5.16 50.37 -13.55
N ALA A 535 4.70 50.29 -14.82
CA ALA A 535 5.19 49.22 -15.72
C ALA A 535 6.70 49.35 -16.00
N PHE A 536 7.22 50.58 -16.16
CA PHE A 536 8.65 50.81 -16.33
C PHE A 536 9.44 50.52 -15.05
N GLU A 537 8.97 50.98 -13.88
CA GLU A 537 9.63 50.76 -12.59
C GLU A 537 9.75 49.26 -12.26
N HIS A 538 8.77 48.47 -12.68
CA HIS A 538 8.73 47.02 -12.41
C HIS A 538 9.13 46.13 -13.59
N ASN A 539 9.77 46.68 -14.62
CA ASN A 539 10.25 45.94 -15.81
C ASN A 539 9.16 45.11 -16.51
N LEU A 540 7.95 45.62 -16.57
CA LEU A 540 6.81 45.00 -17.28
C LEU A 540 6.71 45.44 -18.75
N THR A 541 7.68 46.10 -19.32
CA THR A 541 7.69 46.63 -20.70
C THR A 541 8.22 45.62 -21.69
#